data_41d67c2ff0f2f4c31075676f1b50bf21
#
_entry.id   41d67c2ff0f2f4c31075676f1b50bf21
#
_cell.length_a   1.000
_cell.length_b   1.000
_cell.length_c   1.000
_cell.angle_alpha   90.00
_cell.angle_beta   90.00
_cell.angle_gamma   90.00
#
_symmetry.space_group_name_H-M   'P 1'
#
loop_
_entity.id
_entity.type
_entity.pdbx_description
1 polymer ?
#
loop_
_entity_poly.entity_id
_entity_poly.type
_entity_poly.pdbx_seq_one_letter_code
_entity_poly.pdbx_strand_id
1 'polypeptide(L)'
;MGAAVLDGAPRGHRWVLPGQSGIVAGHPMSLFDRVGAGLTEPGRMRVYPVMLVTVPLAVWGCSVAGRTGLVDRDGHILGADFAAFYMAGTFAREGRIDALASAAAQSDFQHALVAPVVVSGFTPWINPPFVAFGFAPLAALPYGLAIATFWALGLATFLGTVAVGRRFLGLTLGLPRLWLLAASYFPTLAWFMFGQTSALSLALMTASVAALLRGSDLSAGLLLGCFAWKPQLALAMGLALILARRWRAVLGAWISGSALFGLSVWLAPDATRAWLVGSPALLAFIRQAVYPMWGLASLFGASALLLDGVSRPLAGLVGGTLTAVAVLLLARLWRAVPWRPGHPSFRLALAATVAATVLVSPHLYFYDLMLLLLPAALALHALSDDTAEARAPIVAATAWVYFLGLPSPYLALGQQMLARRLTGQPAALQLETVAIAIWAWRVGRRAVAVV
;
A
#
# COMPACT_ATOMS: atom_id res chain seq x y z
N MET A 1 0.96 61.99 0.55
CA MET A 1 -0.24 61.78 1.37
C MET A 1 -0.93 60.52 0.89
N GLY A 2 -1.20 59.57 1.76
CA GLY A 2 -1.99 58.37 1.48
C GLY A 2 -1.19 57.09 1.52
N ALA A 3 -0.79 56.62 2.71
CA ALA A 3 -0.27 55.26 2.92
C ALA A 3 -1.46 54.29 2.89
N ALA A 4 -1.44 53.32 1.98
CA ALA A 4 -2.32 52.17 2.00
C ALA A 4 -1.61 51.03 2.75
N VAL A 5 -2.16 50.71 3.91
CA VAL A 5 -1.75 49.58 4.76
C VAL A 5 -2.13 48.29 4.06
N LEU A 6 -1.13 47.46 3.74
CA LEU A 6 -1.30 46.06 3.33
C LEU A 6 -1.34 45.20 4.59
N ASP A 7 -2.55 45.02 5.15
CA ASP A 7 -2.83 43.98 6.15
C ASP A 7 -3.41 42.75 5.44
N GLY A 8 -2.62 41.69 5.31
CA GLY A 8 -3.00 40.47 4.67
C GLY A 8 -2.12 39.31 5.09
N ALA A 9 -1.85 39.15 6.39
CA ALA A 9 -1.23 37.92 6.89
C ALA A 9 -2.25 36.77 6.84
N PRO A 10 -1.93 35.61 6.24
CA PRO A 10 -2.84 34.46 6.24
C PRO A 10 -2.99 33.94 7.68
N ARG A 11 -4.24 33.95 8.17
CA ARG A 11 -4.61 33.40 9.47
C ARG A 11 -4.20 31.89 9.47
N GLY A 12 -3.24 31.55 10.30
CA GLY A 12 -2.83 30.16 10.54
C GLY A 12 -4.01 29.35 11.09
N HIS A 13 -4.55 28.47 10.30
CA HIS A 13 -5.58 27.53 10.74
C HIS A 13 -4.98 26.58 11.78
N ARG A 14 -5.31 26.77 13.05
CA ARG A 14 -5.06 25.80 14.10
C ARG A 14 -5.95 24.60 13.87
N TRP A 15 -5.35 23.43 13.63
CA TRP A 15 -6.04 22.18 13.68
C TRP A 15 -6.55 21.93 15.12
N VAL A 16 -7.80 22.25 15.38
CA VAL A 16 -8.49 21.86 16.60
C VAL A 16 -9.09 20.49 16.32
N LEU A 17 -8.52 19.45 16.93
CA LEU A 17 -9.11 18.12 16.93
C LEU A 17 -10.44 18.19 17.71
N PRO A 18 -11.52 17.56 17.23
CA PRO A 18 -12.81 17.58 17.92
C PRO A 18 -12.75 16.83 19.23
N GLY A 19 -12.66 17.56 20.31
CA GLY A 19 -12.90 17.06 21.65
C GLY A 19 -13.96 17.96 22.30
N GLN A 20 -15.09 17.35 22.68
CA GLN A 20 -16.24 17.91 23.40
C GLN A 20 -17.36 18.49 22.54
N SER A 21 -18.24 17.63 22.17
CA SER A 21 -19.72 17.69 22.34
C SER A 21 -20.34 16.52 21.57
N GLY A 22 -20.93 15.58 22.27
CA GLY A 22 -21.56 14.37 21.68
C GLY A 22 -22.92 14.62 21.03
N ILE A 23 -23.17 15.83 20.49
CA ILE A 23 -24.43 16.15 19.81
C ILE A 23 -24.09 16.92 18.51
N VAL A 24 -24.12 16.19 17.41
CA VAL A 24 -24.24 16.78 16.06
C VAL A 24 -25.72 17.08 15.84
N ALA A 25 -26.06 18.30 15.47
CA ALA A 25 -27.45 18.70 15.25
C ALA A 25 -28.11 17.80 14.19
N GLY A 26 -29.00 16.90 14.63
CA GLY A 26 -29.93 16.16 13.80
C GLY A 26 -29.79 14.64 13.70
N HIS A 27 -28.59 14.05 13.86
CA HIS A 27 -28.45 12.58 13.87
C HIS A 27 -27.44 12.12 14.93
N PRO A 28 -27.77 11.09 15.75
CA PRO A 28 -26.80 10.54 16.70
C PRO A 28 -25.63 9.90 15.92
N MET A 29 -24.38 10.24 16.30
CA MET A 29 -23.19 9.59 15.74
C MET A 29 -23.29 8.08 15.91
N SER A 30 -22.99 7.33 14.85
CA SER A 30 -22.91 5.87 14.92
C SER A 30 -21.85 5.43 15.95
N LEU A 31 -21.97 4.21 16.47
CA LEU A 31 -20.94 3.64 17.36
C LEU A 31 -19.56 3.65 16.69
N PHE A 32 -19.50 3.31 15.40
CA PHE A 32 -18.29 3.35 14.59
C PHE A 32 -17.65 4.73 14.59
N ASP A 33 -18.44 5.81 14.41
CA ASP A 33 -17.93 7.18 14.38
C ASP A 33 -17.49 7.66 15.75
N ARG A 34 -18.23 7.30 16.81
CA ARG A 34 -17.86 7.64 18.20
C ARG A 34 -16.53 7.01 18.62
N VAL A 35 -16.35 5.72 18.34
CA VAL A 35 -15.10 5.02 18.65
C VAL A 35 -13.94 5.59 17.84
N GLY A 36 -14.11 5.79 16.52
CA GLY A 36 -13.09 6.39 15.66
C GLY A 36 -12.69 7.80 16.10
N ALA A 37 -13.65 8.63 16.50
CA ALA A 37 -13.36 9.96 17.05
C ALA A 37 -12.57 9.84 18.38
N GLY A 38 -12.94 8.90 19.24
CA GLY A 38 -12.21 8.64 20.47
C GLY A 38 -10.76 8.22 20.26
N LEU A 39 -10.47 7.47 19.18
CA LEU A 39 -9.09 7.08 18.83
C LEU A 39 -8.21 8.27 18.46
N THR A 40 -8.79 9.32 17.88
CA THR A 40 -8.07 10.55 17.46
C THR A 40 -8.01 11.63 18.52
N GLU A 41 -8.42 11.35 19.76
CA GLU A 41 -8.31 12.30 20.87
C GLU A 41 -6.87 12.82 21.02
N PRO A 42 -6.65 14.13 21.25
CA PRO A 42 -5.31 14.73 21.30
C PRO A 42 -4.33 14.06 22.25
N GLY A 43 -4.79 13.61 23.43
CA GLY A 43 -3.97 12.88 24.39
C GLY A 43 -3.47 11.55 23.84
N ARG A 44 -4.37 10.77 23.21
CA ARG A 44 -4.05 9.48 22.59
C ARG A 44 -3.12 9.64 21.39
N MET A 45 -3.35 10.65 20.55
CA MET A 45 -2.51 10.94 19.37
C MET A 45 -1.12 11.49 19.72
N ARG A 46 -0.81 11.75 20.99
CA ARG A 46 0.56 12.01 21.46
C ARG A 46 1.30 10.72 21.81
N VAL A 47 0.60 9.72 22.33
CA VAL A 47 1.19 8.49 22.88
C VAL A 47 1.14 7.33 21.90
N TYR A 48 -0.03 7.07 21.30
CA TYR A 48 -0.24 5.90 20.45
C TYR A 48 0.71 5.80 19.25
N PRO A 49 1.01 6.86 18.48
CA PRO A 49 1.98 6.76 17.39
C PRO A 49 3.36 6.33 17.86
N VAL A 50 3.81 6.80 19.04
CA VAL A 50 5.09 6.38 19.61
C VAL A 50 5.05 4.89 19.94
N MET A 51 3.99 4.41 20.61
CA MET A 51 3.83 3.00 20.96
C MET A 51 3.74 2.11 19.71
N LEU A 52 2.98 2.54 18.68
CA LEU A 52 2.82 1.82 17.43
C LEU A 52 4.10 1.71 16.60
N VAL A 53 5.08 2.58 16.84
CA VAL A 53 6.43 2.43 16.27
C VAL A 53 7.32 1.60 17.18
N THR A 54 7.40 1.95 18.47
CA THR A 54 8.42 1.39 19.36
C THR A 54 8.17 -0.07 19.70
N VAL A 55 6.91 -0.47 19.94
CA VAL A 55 6.60 -1.85 20.31
C VAL A 55 6.88 -2.84 19.17
N PRO A 56 6.35 -2.66 17.94
CA PRO A 56 6.66 -3.58 16.85
C PRO A 56 8.15 -3.61 16.49
N LEU A 57 8.84 -2.45 16.50
CA LEU A 57 10.27 -2.40 16.24
C LEU A 57 11.08 -3.10 17.35
N ALA A 58 10.68 -2.98 18.61
CA ALA A 58 11.34 -3.69 19.71
C ALA A 58 11.16 -5.21 19.60
N VAL A 59 9.94 -5.68 19.31
CA VAL A 59 9.66 -7.11 19.10
C VAL A 59 10.49 -7.65 17.93
N TRP A 60 10.45 -6.99 16.78
CA TRP A 60 11.24 -7.37 15.61
C TRP A 60 12.74 -7.27 15.89
N GLY A 61 13.20 -6.21 16.55
CA GLY A 61 14.60 -6.02 16.95
C GLY A 61 15.11 -7.13 17.87
N CYS A 62 14.29 -7.60 18.81
CA CYS A 62 14.59 -8.75 19.67
C CYS A 62 14.70 -10.06 18.85
N SER A 63 13.82 -10.27 17.86
CA SER A 63 13.91 -11.42 16.96
C SER A 63 15.22 -11.39 16.15
N VAL A 64 15.53 -10.23 15.54
CA VAL A 64 16.76 -10.03 14.75
C VAL A 64 18.02 -10.10 15.63
N ALA A 65 18.01 -9.57 16.85
CA ALA A 65 19.17 -9.63 17.76
C ALA A 65 19.51 -11.07 18.16
N GLY A 66 18.49 -11.93 18.25
CA GLY A 66 18.69 -13.35 18.55
C GLY A 66 18.89 -14.24 17.33
N ARG A 67 19.21 -13.66 16.16
CA ARG A 67 19.41 -14.39 14.90
C ARG A 67 20.60 -15.36 14.95
N THR A 68 20.51 -16.39 14.14
CA THR A 68 21.63 -17.29 13.80
C THR A 68 21.99 -17.06 12.33
N GLY A 69 23.16 -16.48 12.08
CA GLY A 69 23.55 -16.06 10.73
C GLY A 69 22.58 -15.00 10.16
N LEU A 70 21.91 -15.35 9.06
CA LEU A 70 20.93 -14.47 8.40
C LEU A 70 19.46 -14.80 8.76
N VAL A 71 19.24 -15.75 9.69
CA VAL A 71 17.90 -16.22 10.08
C VAL A 71 17.55 -15.68 11.47
N ASP A 72 16.42 -15.02 11.61
CA ASP A 72 15.91 -14.48 12.86
C ASP A 72 15.38 -15.58 13.79
N ARG A 73 14.96 -15.22 15.00
CA ARG A 73 14.43 -16.19 15.98
C ARG A 73 13.15 -16.89 15.53
N ASP A 74 12.40 -16.25 14.64
CA ASP A 74 11.12 -16.75 14.16
C ASP A 74 11.31 -17.67 12.91
N GLY A 75 12.55 -17.88 12.49
CA GLY A 75 12.90 -18.75 11.37
C GLY A 75 12.81 -18.10 9.99
N HIS A 76 12.73 -16.76 9.93
CA HIS A 76 12.69 -16.03 8.68
C HIS A 76 14.07 -15.49 8.28
N ILE A 77 14.36 -15.52 6.99
CA ILE A 77 15.54 -14.83 6.44
C ILE A 77 15.39 -13.32 6.71
N LEU A 78 16.47 -12.68 7.17
CA LEU A 78 16.47 -11.25 7.46
C LEU A 78 15.99 -10.45 6.25
N GLY A 79 14.92 -9.67 6.43
CA GLY A 79 14.24 -8.94 5.35
C GLY A 79 13.44 -9.86 4.43
N ALA A 80 13.07 -11.05 4.91
CA ALA A 80 12.11 -11.99 4.28
C ALA A 80 12.02 -11.91 2.73
N ASP A 81 11.23 -10.97 2.21
CA ASP A 81 10.99 -10.80 0.77
C ASP A 81 12.20 -10.24 0.02
N PHE A 82 13.13 -9.53 0.70
CA PHE A 82 14.36 -9.05 0.08
C PHE A 82 15.25 -10.21 -0.40
N ALA A 83 15.16 -11.39 0.21
CA ALA A 83 15.89 -12.57 -0.24
C ALA A 83 15.55 -12.93 -1.68
N ALA A 84 14.28 -12.80 -2.09
CA ALA A 84 13.88 -13.03 -3.49
C ALA A 84 14.44 -11.96 -4.44
N PHE A 85 14.48 -10.69 -4.03
CA PHE A 85 15.09 -9.62 -4.83
C PHE A 85 16.61 -9.80 -4.97
N TYR A 86 17.27 -10.16 -3.88
CA TYR A 86 18.71 -10.43 -3.89
C TYR A 86 19.06 -11.64 -4.76
N MET A 87 18.31 -12.73 -4.64
CA MET A 87 18.44 -13.92 -5.50
C MET A 87 18.27 -13.56 -6.97
N ALA A 88 17.20 -12.83 -7.30
CA ALA A 88 16.93 -12.43 -8.69
C ALA A 88 18.05 -11.55 -9.26
N GLY A 89 18.54 -10.59 -8.48
CA GLY A 89 19.69 -9.77 -8.84
C GLY A 89 20.96 -10.60 -9.05
N THR A 90 21.19 -11.64 -8.24
CA THR A 90 22.31 -12.56 -8.39
C THR A 90 22.18 -13.35 -9.69
N PHE A 91 21.02 -13.92 -9.97
CA PHE A 91 20.79 -14.65 -11.24
C PHE A 91 20.97 -13.76 -12.46
N ALA A 92 20.53 -12.50 -12.39
CA ALA A 92 20.76 -11.54 -13.47
C ALA A 92 22.26 -11.24 -13.71
N ARG A 93 23.06 -11.09 -12.63
CA ARG A 93 24.51 -10.86 -12.71
C ARG A 93 25.27 -12.05 -13.26
N GLU A 94 24.82 -13.26 -12.93
CA GLU A 94 25.47 -14.52 -13.33
C GLU A 94 25.03 -14.99 -14.73
N GLY A 95 24.16 -14.24 -15.43
CA GLY A 95 23.61 -14.66 -16.71
C GLY A 95 22.67 -15.84 -16.63
N ARG A 96 22.13 -16.12 -15.44
CA ARG A 96 21.24 -17.25 -15.11
C ARG A 96 19.78 -16.81 -14.92
N ILE A 97 19.36 -15.74 -15.59
CA ILE A 97 18.04 -15.14 -15.38
C ILE A 97 16.89 -16.12 -15.59
N ASP A 98 17.07 -17.13 -16.44
CA ASP A 98 16.09 -18.18 -16.72
C ASP A 98 15.81 -19.08 -15.49
N ALA A 99 16.74 -19.13 -14.51
CA ALA A 99 16.54 -19.82 -13.24
C ALA A 99 15.37 -19.24 -12.42
N LEU A 100 14.93 -18.01 -12.72
CA LEU A 100 13.74 -17.42 -12.11
C LEU A 100 12.45 -18.19 -12.46
N ALA A 101 12.42 -18.95 -13.53
CA ALA A 101 11.28 -19.81 -13.88
C ALA A 101 11.24 -21.13 -13.08
N SER A 102 12.32 -21.48 -12.36
CA SER A 102 12.43 -22.73 -11.61
C SER A 102 12.24 -22.51 -10.11
N ALA A 103 11.14 -23.01 -9.54
CA ALA A 103 10.91 -22.99 -8.09
C ALA A 103 12.02 -23.71 -7.30
N ALA A 104 12.57 -24.80 -7.86
CA ALA A 104 13.69 -25.54 -7.26
C ALA A 104 14.94 -24.65 -7.18
N ALA A 105 15.34 -24.02 -8.30
CA ALA A 105 16.51 -23.12 -8.31
C ALA A 105 16.36 -21.93 -7.35
N GLN A 106 15.16 -21.38 -7.22
CA GLN A 106 14.86 -20.33 -6.25
C GLN A 106 15.00 -20.81 -4.81
N SER A 107 14.45 -21.99 -4.51
CA SER A 107 14.53 -22.63 -3.19
C SER A 107 15.98 -22.96 -2.82
N ASP A 108 16.71 -23.63 -3.73
CA ASP A 108 18.10 -24.03 -3.52
C ASP A 108 19.01 -22.84 -3.23
N PHE A 109 18.81 -21.73 -3.98
CA PHE A 109 19.57 -20.50 -3.73
C PHE A 109 19.31 -19.94 -2.33
N GLN A 110 18.03 -19.82 -1.93
CA GLN A 110 17.70 -19.22 -0.64
C GLN A 110 18.12 -20.10 0.53
N HIS A 111 18.04 -21.43 0.41
CA HIS A 111 18.57 -22.37 1.40
C HIS A 111 20.10 -22.30 1.49
N ALA A 112 20.81 -22.24 0.34
CA ALA A 112 22.26 -22.08 0.32
C ALA A 112 22.72 -20.75 0.93
N LEU A 113 21.95 -19.67 0.73
CA LEU A 113 22.23 -18.33 1.30
C LEU A 113 22.30 -18.35 2.82
N VAL A 114 21.51 -19.18 3.47
CA VAL A 114 21.40 -19.24 4.94
C VAL A 114 22.08 -20.44 5.59
N ALA A 115 22.69 -21.35 4.78
CA ALA A 115 23.37 -22.52 5.29
C ALA A 115 24.44 -22.15 6.34
N PRO A 116 24.62 -22.94 7.41
CA PRO A 116 24.00 -24.25 7.68
C PRO A 116 22.61 -24.18 8.37
N VAL A 117 22.01 -23.01 8.53
CA VAL A 117 20.68 -22.87 9.15
C VAL A 117 19.62 -23.40 8.20
N VAL A 118 18.72 -24.24 8.72
CA VAL A 118 17.62 -24.80 7.94
C VAL A 118 16.40 -23.92 8.12
N VAL A 119 15.82 -23.44 7.01
CA VAL A 119 14.56 -22.70 6.97
C VAL A 119 13.49 -23.51 6.24
N SER A 120 12.22 -23.30 6.60
CA SER A 120 11.09 -23.95 5.93
C SER A 120 10.60 -23.08 4.78
N GLY A 121 10.64 -23.61 3.56
CA GLY A 121 10.14 -22.90 2.38
C GLY A 121 11.09 -21.84 1.83
N PHE A 122 10.60 -21.03 0.92
CA PHE A 122 11.32 -19.93 0.28
C PHE A 122 10.34 -18.84 -0.16
N THR A 123 10.83 -17.61 -0.37
CA THR A 123 10.05 -16.51 -0.94
C THR A 123 10.12 -16.57 -2.47
N PRO A 124 8.99 -16.85 -3.18
CA PRO A 124 9.02 -16.99 -4.61
C PRO A 124 9.16 -15.65 -5.33
N TRP A 125 9.87 -15.66 -6.45
CA TRP A 125 9.95 -14.52 -7.36
C TRP A 125 8.69 -14.46 -8.24
N ILE A 126 7.97 -13.33 -8.18
CA ILE A 126 6.73 -13.13 -8.94
C ILE A 126 6.79 -11.91 -9.88
N ASN A 127 7.86 -11.11 -9.77
CA ASN A 127 8.00 -9.88 -10.57
C ASN A 127 8.49 -10.18 -11.99
N PRO A 128 8.23 -9.25 -12.96
CA PRO A 128 8.80 -9.36 -14.31
C PRO A 128 10.35 -9.39 -14.28
N PRO A 129 11.02 -10.08 -15.22
CA PRO A 129 12.48 -10.24 -15.23
C PRO A 129 13.28 -8.94 -15.24
N PHE A 130 12.78 -7.84 -15.85
CA PHE A 130 13.51 -6.57 -15.84
C PHE A 130 13.78 -6.05 -14.43
N VAL A 131 12.96 -6.39 -13.46
CA VAL A 131 13.13 -5.97 -12.06
C VAL A 131 14.40 -6.58 -11.46
N ALA A 132 14.76 -7.82 -11.85
CA ALA A 132 15.96 -8.49 -11.38
C ALA A 132 17.24 -7.70 -11.72
N PHE A 133 17.29 -7.10 -12.91
CA PHE A 133 18.42 -6.27 -13.31
C PHE A 133 18.54 -4.99 -12.46
N GLY A 134 17.42 -4.44 -11.96
CA GLY A 134 17.41 -3.33 -11.02
C GLY A 134 18.04 -3.67 -9.66
N PHE A 135 17.98 -4.94 -9.26
CA PHE A 135 18.60 -5.43 -8.01
C PHE A 135 20.03 -6.01 -8.22
N ALA A 136 20.49 -6.16 -9.44
CA ALA A 136 21.83 -6.67 -9.75
C ALA A 136 22.96 -5.87 -9.05
N PRO A 137 22.94 -4.53 -8.95
CA PRO A 137 23.96 -3.79 -8.21
C PRO A 137 24.00 -4.12 -6.71
N LEU A 138 22.83 -4.31 -6.08
CA LEU A 138 22.73 -4.70 -4.67
C LEU A 138 23.23 -6.14 -4.46
N ALA A 139 22.93 -7.03 -5.40
CA ALA A 139 23.39 -8.41 -5.38
C ALA A 139 24.92 -8.56 -5.62
N ALA A 140 25.63 -7.48 -5.94
CA ALA A 140 27.09 -7.45 -5.94
C ALA A 140 27.71 -7.37 -4.53
N LEU A 141 26.92 -6.98 -3.54
CA LEU A 141 27.34 -6.82 -2.15
C LEU A 141 27.03 -8.12 -1.36
N PRO A 142 27.76 -8.40 -0.28
CA PRO A 142 27.32 -9.42 0.67
C PRO A 142 25.91 -9.13 1.19
N TYR A 143 25.10 -10.16 1.42
CA TYR A 143 23.67 -10.03 1.73
C TYR A 143 23.37 -9.00 2.83
N GLY A 144 24.12 -9.03 3.96
CA GLY A 144 23.92 -8.10 5.07
C GLY A 144 24.12 -6.63 4.67
N LEU A 145 25.12 -6.35 3.80
CA LEU A 145 25.35 -5.00 3.29
C LEU A 145 24.32 -4.62 2.22
N ALA A 146 23.91 -5.57 1.39
CA ALA A 146 22.89 -5.37 0.38
C ALA A 146 21.56 -4.95 1.00
N ILE A 147 21.09 -5.67 2.04
CA ILE A 147 19.83 -5.33 2.71
C ILE A 147 19.94 -4.02 3.50
N ALA A 148 21.06 -3.76 4.16
CA ALA A 148 21.28 -2.48 4.85
C ALA A 148 21.22 -1.29 3.88
N THR A 149 21.85 -1.43 2.70
CA THR A 149 21.78 -0.44 1.62
C THR A 149 20.36 -0.28 1.10
N PHE A 150 19.64 -1.38 0.89
CA PHE A 150 18.25 -1.35 0.45
C PHE A 150 17.34 -0.64 1.47
N TRP A 151 17.49 -0.92 2.76
CA TRP A 151 16.76 -0.23 3.83
C TRP A 151 17.09 1.26 3.88
N ALA A 152 18.37 1.64 3.75
CA ALA A 152 18.78 3.03 3.75
C ALA A 152 18.17 3.82 2.57
N LEU A 153 18.23 3.25 1.35
CA LEU A 153 17.62 3.84 0.15
C LEU A 153 16.10 3.93 0.28
N GLY A 154 15.46 2.88 0.77
CA GLY A 154 14.02 2.84 1.01
C GLY A 154 13.58 3.86 2.05
N LEU A 155 14.32 3.98 3.16
CA LEU A 155 14.04 4.97 4.21
C LEU A 155 14.20 6.40 3.68
N ALA A 156 15.27 6.68 2.93
CA ALA A 156 15.46 7.97 2.28
C ALA A 156 14.31 8.31 1.32
N THR A 157 13.87 7.32 0.52
CA THR A 157 12.71 7.44 -0.38
C THR A 157 11.44 7.75 0.40
N PHE A 158 11.16 7.02 1.48
CA PHE A 158 10.00 7.24 2.34
C PHE A 158 9.99 8.63 2.98
N LEU A 159 11.09 8.99 3.66
CA LEU A 159 11.22 10.30 4.33
C LEU A 159 11.12 11.46 3.34
N GLY A 160 11.77 11.31 2.17
CA GLY A 160 11.69 12.28 1.08
C GLY A 160 10.28 12.41 0.52
N THR A 161 9.57 11.29 0.33
CA THR A 161 8.19 11.28 -0.17
C THR A 161 7.24 12.02 0.78
N VAL A 162 7.33 11.76 2.09
CA VAL A 162 6.53 12.46 3.11
C VAL A 162 6.87 13.96 3.13
N ALA A 163 8.16 14.32 3.04
CA ALA A 163 8.59 15.72 3.05
C ALA A 163 8.11 16.50 1.82
N VAL A 164 8.25 15.90 0.63
CA VAL A 164 7.75 16.49 -0.63
C VAL A 164 6.22 16.53 -0.64
N GLY A 165 5.57 15.45 -0.24
CA GLY A 165 4.12 15.36 -0.10
C GLY A 165 3.56 16.44 0.83
N ARG A 166 4.21 16.66 1.98
CA ARG A 166 3.85 17.76 2.90
C ARG A 166 3.83 19.13 2.22
N ARG A 167 4.91 19.46 1.50
CA ARG A 167 5.04 20.75 0.79
C ARG A 167 4.00 20.86 -0.31
N PHE A 168 3.86 19.78 -1.09
CA PHE A 168 2.98 19.76 -2.24
C PHE A 168 1.48 19.84 -1.86
N LEU A 169 1.08 19.16 -0.78
CA LEU A 169 -0.28 19.19 -0.27
C LEU A 169 -0.54 20.37 0.70
N GLY A 170 0.46 21.20 1.01
CA GLY A 170 0.30 22.31 1.95
C GLY A 170 -0.07 21.89 3.37
N LEU A 171 0.41 20.70 3.82
CA LEU A 171 0.09 20.20 5.14
C LEU A 171 0.79 21.05 6.21
N THR A 172 0.03 21.52 7.20
CA THR A 172 0.51 22.44 8.26
C THR A 172 1.25 21.73 9.39
N LEU A 173 1.09 20.41 9.53
CA LEU A 173 1.80 19.62 10.53
C LEU A 173 3.31 19.70 10.35
N GLY A 174 4.04 19.81 11.47
CA GLY A 174 5.51 19.77 11.47
C GLY A 174 6.02 18.44 10.91
N LEU A 175 7.13 18.49 10.17
CA LEU A 175 7.68 17.32 9.47
C LEU A 175 8.01 16.14 10.40
N PRO A 176 8.62 16.32 11.60
CA PRO A 176 8.88 15.21 12.53
C PRO A 176 7.59 14.48 12.95
N ARG A 177 6.50 15.24 13.15
CA ARG A 177 5.20 14.65 13.52
C ARG A 177 4.56 13.89 12.37
N LEU A 178 4.69 14.39 11.13
CA LEU A 178 4.23 13.69 9.94
C LEU A 178 5.01 12.39 9.73
N TRP A 179 6.34 12.40 9.89
CA TRP A 179 7.14 11.19 9.83
C TRP A 179 6.72 10.18 10.89
N LEU A 180 6.52 10.63 12.14
CA LEU A 180 6.06 9.75 13.20
C LEU A 180 4.70 9.13 12.87
N LEU A 181 3.71 9.93 12.44
CA LEU A 181 2.38 9.44 12.06
C LEU A 181 2.43 8.49 10.87
N ALA A 182 3.24 8.79 9.85
CA ALA A 182 3.40 7.91 8.71
C ALA A 182 4.14 6.61 9.06
N ALA A 183 5.17 6.67 9.90
CA ALA A 183 5.91 5.50 10.36
C ALA A 183 5.08 4.60 11.28
N SER A 184 4.21 5.18 12.12
CA SER A 184 3.37 4.45 13.06
C SER A 184 2.16 3.76 12.43
N TYR A 185 1.86 4.01 11.16
CA TYR A 185 0.96 3.17 10.39
C TYR A 185 1.67 1.84 10.11
N PHE A 186 1.20 0.75 10.71
CA PHE A 186 1.93 -0.53 10.74
C PHE A 186 2.39 -1.04 9.37
N PRO A 187 1.62 -0.92 8.27
CA PRO A 187 2.10 -1.26 6.93
C PRO A 187 3.44 -0.59 6.54
N THR A 188 3.73 0.60 7.08
CA THR A 188 5.03 1.26 6.88
C THR A 188 6.17 0.53 7.61
N LEU A 189 5.93 0.04 8.81
CA LEU A 189 6.92 -0.77 9.54
C LEU A 189 7.07 -2.15 8.89
N ALA A 190 5.95 -2.75 8.47
CA ALA A 190 5.94 -4.03 7.78
C ALA A 190 6.74 -3.99 6.47
N TRP A 191 6.58 -2.93 5.65
CA TRP A 191 7.41 -2.72 4.47
C TRP A 191 8.91 -2.81 4.79
N PHE A 192 9.35 -2.14 5.86
CA PHE A 192 10.75 -2.14 6.29
C PHE A 192 11.18 -3.53 6.77
N MET A 193 10.40 -4.16 7.67
CA MET A 193 10.73 -5.46 8.24
C MET A 193 10.81 -6.56 7.20
N PHE A 194 9.90 -6.57 6.23
CA PHE A 194 9.86 -7.55 5.15
C PHE A 194 10.82 -7.26 3.99
N GLY A 195 11.46 -6.10 3.96
CA GLY A 195 12.38 -5.74 2.87
C GLY A 195 11.68 -5.59 1.52
N GLN A 196 10.53 -4.90 1.50
CA GLN A 196 9.70 -4.72 0.31
C GLN A 196 9.88 -3.38 -0.40
N THR A 197 9.31 -3.24 -1.60
CA THR A 197 9.43 -2.06 -2.48
C THR A 197 8.32 -1.02 -2.27
N SER A 198 7.50 -1.12 -1.20
CA SER A 198 6.31 -0.29 -1.02
C SER A 198 6.61 1.20 -0.85
N ALA A 199 7.81 1.57 -0.34
CA ALA A 199 8.25 2.97 -0.29
C ALA A 199 8.38 3.57 -1.70
N LEU A 200 8.90 2.81 -2.66
CA LEU A 200 8.99 3.23 -4.06
C LEU A 200 7.59 3.33 -4.69
N SER A 201 6.68 2.39 -4.36
CA SER A 201 5.28 2.46 -4.79
C SER A 201 4.60 3.72 -4.28
N LEU A 202 4.78 4.08 -3.00
CA LEU A 202 4.27 5.31 -2.42
C LEU A 202 4.85 6.55 -3.11
N ALA A 203 6.15 6.57 -3.38
CA ALA A 203 6.83 7.68 -4.04
C ALA A 203 6.29 7.91 -5.47
N LEU A 204 6.18 6.85 -6.27
CA LEU A 204 5.68 6.93 -7.65
C LEU A 204 4.21 7.34 -7.69
N MET A 205 3.36 6.79 -6.82
CA MET A 205 1.95 7.17 -6.77
C MET A 205 1.80 8.61 -6.31
N THR A 206 2.56 9.05 -5.30
CA THR A 206 2.56 10.44 -4.84
C THR A 206 3.01 11.40 -5.95
N ALA A 207 4.07 11.06 -6.68
CA ALA A 207 4.57 11.85 -7.79
C ALA A 207 3.56 11.90 -8.96
N SER A 208 2.91 10.77 -9.28
CA SER A 208 1.87 10.70 -10.32
C SER A 208 0.67 11.58 -9.95
N VAL A 209 0.15 11.47 -8.73
CA VAL A 209 -0.94 12.30 -8.22
C VAL A 209 -0.53 13.78 -8.18
N ALA A 210 0.70 14.09 -7.76
CA ALA A 210 1.23 15.44 -7.76
C ALA A 210 1.29 16.04 -9.18
N ALA A 211 1.65 15.24 -10.18
CA ALA A 211 1.63 15.66 -11.58
C ALA A 211 0.19 15.93 -12.07
N LEU A 212 -0.79 15.07 -11.71
CA LEU A 212 -2.21 15.28 -12.04
C LEU A 212 -2.75 16.58 -11.42
N LEU A 213 -2.41 16.85 -10.16
CA LEU A 213 -2.84 18.09 -9.47
C LEU A 213 -2.22 19.35 -10.07
N ARG A 214 -1.07 19.23 -10.77
CA ARG A 214 -0.44 20.31 -11.56
C ARG A 214 -0.92 20.39 -13.00
N GLY A 215 -1.83 19.51 -13.42
CA GLY A 215 -2.28 19.42 -14.82
C GLY A 215 -1.27 18.80 -15.78
N SER A 216 -0.23 18.14 -15.27
CA SER A 216 0.84 17.51 -16.08
C SER A 216 0.51 16.04 -16.37
N ASP A 217 -0.49 15.83 -17.23
CA ASP A 217 -1.03 14.50 -17.51
C ASP A 217 0.00 13.51 -18.04
N LEU A 218 0.84 13.93 -19.03
CA LEU A 218 1.83 13.03 -19.61
C LEU A 218 2.82 12.54 -18.54
N SER A 219 3.33 13.45 -17.71
CA SER A 219 4.26 13.10 -16.62
C SER A 219 3.60 12.17 -15.60
N ALA A 220 2.33 12.44 -15.25
CA ALA A 220 1.57 11.57 -14.35
C ALA A 220 1.44 10.15 -14.91
N GLY A 221 1.16 10.05 -16.22
CA GLY A 221 1.09 8.77 -16.90
C GLY A 221 2.44 8.06 -16.95
N LEU A 222 3.53 8.74 -17.31
CA LEU A 222 4.87 8.16 -17.31
C LEU A 222 5.24 7.56 -15.95
N LEU A 223 4.91 8.25 -14.86
CA LEU A 223 5.12 7.76 -13.49
C LEU A 223 4.22 6.56 -13.17
N LEU A 224 2.98 6.58 -13.63
CA LEU A 224 2.04 5.47 -13.41
C LEU A 224 2.47 4.20 -14.18
N GLY A 225 2.97 4.32 -15.40
CA GLY A 225 3.46 3.18 -16.18
C GLY A 225 4.72 2.54 -15.59
N CYS A 226 5.47 3.28 -14.76
CA CYS A 226 6.56 2.68 -13.98
C CYS A 226 6.08 1.58 -13.03
N PHE A 227 4.77 1.48 -12.72
CA PHE A 227 4.22 0.34 -11.99
C PHE A 227 4.20 -0.97 -12.79
N ALA A 228 4.83 -1.05 -13.95
CA ALA A 228 4.97 -2.29 -14.71
C ALA A 228 5.52 -3.46 -13.88
N TRP A 229 6.24 -3.21 -12.78
CA TRP A 229 6.68 -4.27 -11.85
C TRP A 229 5.57 -4.79 -10.93
N LYS A 230 4.60 -3.93 -10.53
CA LYS A 230 3.42 -4.23 -9.70
C LYS A 230 2.18 -3.61 -10.38
N PRO A 231 1.79 -4.08 -11.58
CA PRO A 231 0.77 -3.43 -12.41
C PRO A 231 -0.59 -3.32 -11.71
N GLN A 232 -0.89 -4.22 -10.78
CA GLN A 232 -2.11 -4.19 -9.97
C GLN A 232 -2.25 -2.88 -9.16
N LEU A 233 -1.16 -2.20 -8.82
CA LEU A 233 -1.20 -0.92 -8.10
C LEU A 233 -1.55 0.28 -9.00
N ALA A 234 -1.55 0.12 -10.31
CA ALA A 234 -1.94 1.15 -11.27
C ALA A 234 -3.39 1.01 -11.78
N LEU A 235 -4.07 -0.13 -11.53
CA LEU A 235 -5.33 -0.48 -12.18
C LEU A 235 -6.44 0.55 -11.98
N ALA A 236 -6.74 0.93 -10.74
CA ALA A 236 -7.83 1.87 -10.47
C ALA A 236 -7.52 3.27 -10.99
N MET A 237 -6.27 3.73 -10.87
CA MET A 237 -5.84 5.01 -11.42
C MET A 237 -5.87 5.00 -12.94
N GLY A 238 -5.39 3.95 -13.59
CA GLY A 238 -5.48 3.77 -15.05
C GLY A 238 -6.93 3.81 -15.55
N LEU A 239 -7.84 3.11 -14.87
CA LEU A 239 -9.26 3.16 -15.16
C LEU A 239 -9.83 4.58 -15.01
N ALA A 240 -9.48 5.28 -13.94
CA ALA A 240 -9.91 6.67 -13.72
C ALA A 240 -9.45 7.60 -14.86
N LEU A 241 -8.21 7.45 -15.32
CA LEU A 241 -7.67 8.23 -16.44
C LEU A 241 -8.41 7.95 -17.75
N ILE A 242 -8.75 6.69 -18.03
CA ILE A 242 -9.53 6.29 -19.21
C ILE A 242 -10.95 6.87 -19.14
N LEU A 243 -11.63 6.73 -18.01
CA LEU A 243 -12.99 7.24 -17.80
C LEU A 243 -13.07 8.76 -17.90
N ALA A 244 -12.05 9.45 -17.38
CA ALA A 244 -11.92 10.90 -17.47
C ALA A 244 -11.35 11.36 -18.83
N ARG A 245 -11.12 10.45 -19.79
CA ARG A 245 -10.57 10.73 -21.13
C ARG A 245 -9.23 11.48 -21.10
N ARG A 246 -8.39 11.18 -20.09
CA ARG A 246 -7.06 11.81 -19.97
C ARG A 246 -6.03 11.06 -20.83
N TRP A 247 -6.24 11.07 -22.14
CA TRP A 247 -5.48 10.27 -23.11
C TRP A 247 -3.97 10.54 -23.08
N ARG A 248 -3.54 11.77 -22.76
CA ARG A 248 -2.10 12.08 -22.59
C ARG A 248 -1.49 11.32 -21.42
N ALA A 249 -2.23 11.15 -20.31
CA ALA A 249 -1.78 10.35 -19.18
C ALA A 249 -1.80 8.85 -19.51
N VAL A 250 -2.85 8.39 -20.20
CA VAL A 250 -2.91 7.00 -20.69
C VAL A 250 -1.73 6.69 -21.61
N LEU A 251 -1.42 7.60 -22.56
CA LEU A 251 -0.27 7.48 -23.45
C LEU A 251 1.05 7.44 -22.66
N GLY A 252 1.22 8.31 -21.66
CA GLY A 252 2.41 8.29 -20.80
C GLY A 252 2.58 6.96 -20.09
N ALA A 253 1.50 6.41 -19.52
CA ALA A 253 1.52 5.11 -18.85
C ALA A 253 1.86 3.96 -19.81
N TRP A 254 1.30 4.02 -21.01
CA TRP A 254 1.62 3.05 -22.06
C TRP A 254 3.09 3.14 -22.50
N ILE A 255 3.64 4.35 -22.71
CA ILE A 255 5.04 4.54 -23.12
C ILE A 255 5.99 3.94 -22.09
N SER A 256 5.91 4.34 -20.83
CA SER A 256 6.85 3.86 -19.80
C SER A 256 6.64 2.39 -19.45
N GLY A 257 5.37 1.93 -19.40
CA GLY A 257 5.06 0.52 -19.18
C GLY A 257 5.58 -0.38 -20.30
N SER A 258 5.36 0.02 -21.56
CA SER A 258 5.88 -0.72 -22.74
C SER A 258 7.40 -0.66 -22.84
N ALA A 259 8.02 0.46 -22.45
CA ALA A 259 9.49 0.57 -22.43
C ALA A 259 10.09 -0.41 -21.41
N LEU A 260 9.53 -0.50 -20.19
CA LEU A 260 9.98 -1.44 -19.17
C LEU A 260 9.73 -2.90 -19.57
N PHE A 261 8.57 -3.18 -20.15
CA PHE A 261 8.27 -4.52 -20.68
C PHE A 261 9.20 -4.88 -21.85
N GLY A 262 9.41 -3.94 -22.79
CA GLY A 262 10.35 -4.10 -23.91
C GLY A 262 11.77 -4.34 -23.42
N LEU A 263 12.20 -3.64 -22.36
CA LEU A 263 13.47 -3.88 -21.69
C LEU A 263 13.56 -5.32 -21.15
N SER A 264 12.49 -5.85 -20.57
CA SER A 264 12.42 -7.23 -20.10
C SER A 264 12.60 -8.24 -21.25
N VAL A 265 11.90 -8.01 -22.36
CA VAL A 265 12.02 -8.86 -23.57
C VAL A 265 13.42 -8.77 -24.18
N TRP A 266 14.02 -7.59 -24.20
CA TRP A 266 15.36 -7.39 -24.75
C TRP A 266 16.47 -8.02 -23.89
N LEU A 267 16.41 -7.86 -22.56
CA LEU A 267 17.44 -8.36 -21.64
C LEU A 267 17.30 -9.86 -21.35
N ALA A 268 16.07 -10.40 -21.34
CA ALA A 268 15.75 -11.74 -20.90
C ALA A 268 14.51 -12.28 -21.63
N PRO A 269 14.59 -12.59 -22.95
CA PRO A 269 13.44 -12.99 -23.75
C PRO A 269 12.80 -14.29 -23.24
N ASP A 270 13.59 -15.31 -22.97
CA ASP A 270 13.10 -16.62 -22.51
C ASP A 270 12.51 -16.57 -21.10
N ALA A 271 13.19 -15.90 -20.17
CA ALA A 271 12.66 -15.67 -18.82
C ALA A 271 11.37 -14.84 -18.85
N THR A 272 11.26 -13.84 -19.75
CA THR A 272 10.05 -13.04 -19.91
C THR A 272 8.89 -13.87 -20.46
N ARG A 273 9.15 -14.72 -21.44
CA ARG A 273 8.16 -15.67 -21.96
C ARG A 273 7.72 -16.66 -20.90
N ALA A 274 8.68 -17.25 -20.16
CA ALA A 274 8.40 -18.17 -19.05
C ALA A 274 7.59 -17.48 -17.94
N TRP A 275 7.90 -16.23 -17.60
CA TRP A 275 7.14 -15.44 -16.63
C TRP A 275 5.70 -15.20 -17.09
N LEU A 276 5.47 -14.82 -18.35
CA LEU A 276 4.12 -14.62 -18.89
C LEU A 276 3.28 -15.90 -18.87
N VAL A 277 3.87 -17.03 -19.28
CA VAL A 277 3.17 -18.32 -19.34
C VAL A 277 3.04 -18.94 -17.95
N GLY A 278 4.07 -18.82 -17.12
CA GLY A 278 4.15 -19.45 -15.80
C GLY A 278 3.45 -18.70 -14.67
N SER A 279 3.20 -17.40 -14.82
CA SER A 279 2.62 -16.57 -13.74
C SER A 279 1.30 -17.12 -13.17
N PRO A 280 0.34 -17.63 -13.96
CA PRO A 280 -0.88 -18.22 -13.42
C PRO A 280 -0.61 -19.49 -12.58
N ALA A 281 0.31 -20.34 -13.03
CA ALA A 281 0.69 -21.56 -12.31
C ALA A 281 1.45 -21.24 -11.02
N LEU A 282 2.33 -20.24 -11.03
CA LEU A 282 3.02 -19.74 -9.85
C LEU A 282 2.06 -19.14 -8.83
N LEU A 283 1.08 -18.36 -9.26
CA LEU A 283 0.03 -17.83 -8.38
C LEU A 283 -0.82 -18.97 -7.79
N ALA A 284 -1.12 -20.00 -8.57
CA ALA A 284 -1.83 -21.18 -8.08
C ALA A 284 -0.98 -21.95 -7.05
N PHE A 285 0.33 -22.10 -7.30
CA PHE A 285 1.28 -22.72 -6.37
C PHE A 285 1.39 -21.95 -5.05
N ILE A 286 1.52 -20.62 -5.10
CA ILE A 286 1.53 -19.75 -3.91
C ILE A 286 0.27 -19.98 -3.08
N ARG A 287 -0.90 -20.17 -3.70
CA ARG A 287 -2.15 -20.46 -3.00
C ARG A 287 -2.25 -21.88 -2.44
N GLN A 288 -1.50 -22.84 -2.97
CA GLN A 288 -1.49 -24.23 -2.50
C GLN A 288 -0.44 -24.45 -1.42
N ALA A 289 0.71 -23.80 -1.54
CA ALA A 289 1.75 -23.80 -0.52
C ALA A 289 1.27 -23.09 0.75
N VAL A 290 2.05 -23.13 1.81
CA VAL A 290 1.76 -22.46 3.10
C VAL A 290 1.92 -20.93 2.96
N TYR A 291 1.29 -20.34 1.91
CA TYR A 291 1.32 -18.90 1.72
C TYR A 291 0.49 -18.23 2.81
N PRO A 292 1.00 -17.19 3.47
CA PRO A 292 0.33 -16.54 4.58
C PRO A 292 -0.84 -15.68 4.07
N MET A 293 -1.95 -16.33 3.68
CA MET A 293 -3.16 -15.71 3.16
C MET A 293 -3.75 -14.65 4.10
N TRP A 294 -3.46 -14.75 5.41
CA TRP A 294 -3.89 -13.77 6.41
C TRP A 294 -3.36 -12.35 6.17
N GLY A 295 -2.28 -12.23 5.41
CA GLY A 295 -1.70 -10.93 5.04
C GLY A 295 -2.31 -10.27 3.80
N LEU A 296 -3.22 -10.94 3.08
CA LEU A 296 -3.88 -10.36 1.91
C LEU A 296 -4.95 -9.36 2.34
N ALA A 297 -4.87 -8.14 1.82
CA ALA A 297 -5.67 -6.99 2.25
C ALA A 297 -6.50 -6.35 1.12
N SER A 298 -6.87 -7.12 0.10
CA SER A 298 -7.79 -6.70 -0.97
C SER A 298 -9.16 -7.36 -0.83
N LEU A 299 -10.16 -6.91 -1.59
CA LEU A 299 -11.50 -7.52 -1.61
C LEU A 299 -11.45 -8.99 -2.02
N PHE A 300 -10.62 -9.31 -3.01
CA PHE A 300 -10.41 -10.69 -3.44
C PHE A 300 -9.70 -11.50 -2.36
N GLY A 301 -8.62 -10.96 -1.77
CA GLY A 301 -7.89 -11.61 -0.69
C GLY A 301 -8.76 -11.84 0.56
N ALA A 302 -9.55 -10.85 0.95
CA ALA A 302 -10.49 -10.96 2.09
C ALA A 302 -11.56 -12.03 1.85
N SER A 303 -12.08 -12.13 0.62
CA SER A 303 -13.06 -13.16 0.24
C SER A 303 -12.43 -14.56 0.26
N ALA A 304 -11.22 -14.71 -0.25
CA ALA A 304 -10.47 -15.96 -0.20
C ALA A 304 -10.20 -16.37 1.25
N LEU A 305 -9.73 -15.42 2.09
CA LEU A 305 -9.44 -15.67 3.49
C LEU A 305 -10.68 -16.14 4.28
N LEU A 306 -11.84 -15.62 3.94
CA LEU A 306 -13.10 -15.98 4.61
C LEU A 306 -13.70 -17.30 4.10
N LEU A 307 -13.62 -17.58 2.80
CA LEU A 307 -14.46 -18.58 2.13
C LEU A 307 -13.70 -19.74 1.48
N ASP A 308 -12.37 -19.67 1.28
CA ASP A 308 -11.60 -20.73 0.60
C ASP A 308 -11.71 -22.09 1.34
N GLY A 309 -11.84 -22.06 2.66
CA GLY A 309 -12.05 -23.25 3.48
C GLY A 309 -13.43 -23.89 3.28
N VAL A 310 -14.42 -23.15 2.77
CA VAL A 310 -15.77 -23.63 2.48
C VAL A 310 -15.90 -23.99 1.01
N SER A 311 -15.56 -23.05 0.12
CA SER A 311 -15.65 -23.26 -1.33
C SER A 311 -14.79 -22.21 -2.07
N ARG A 312 -13.72 -22.65 -2.73
CA ARG A 312 -12.89 -21.79 -3.58
C ARG A 312 -13.64 -21.09 -4.71
N PRO A 313 -14.56 -21.78 -5.45
CA PRO A 313 -15.38 -21.12 -6.44
C PRO A 313 -16.25 -20.00 -5.85
N LEU A 314 -16.85 -20.23 -4.67
CA LEU A 314 -17.66 -19.23 -3.98
C LEU A 314 -16.78 -18.03 -3.55
N ALA A 315 -15.60 -18.26 -3.00
CA ALA A 315 -14.65 -17.21 -2.64
C ALA A 315 -14.28 -16.35 -3.86
N GLY A 316 -14.00 -16.99 -5.00
CA GLY A 316 -13.71 -16.31 -6.26
C GLY A 316 -14.91 -15.50 -6.78
N LEU A 317 -16.11 -16.05 -6.72
CA LEU A 317 -17.35 -15.35 -7.13
C LEU A 317 -17.61 -14.12 -6.25
N VAL A 318 -17.52 -14.26 -4.93
CA VAL A 318 -17.73 -13.15 -3.99
C VAL A 318 -16.67 -12.09 -4.17
N GLY A 319 -15.40 -12.47 -4.22
CA GLY A 319 -14.29 -11.52 -4.43
C GLY A 319 -14.38 -10.79 -5.76
N GLY A 320 -14.71 -11.50 -6.85
CA GLY A 320 -14.94 -10.93 -8.17
C GLY A 320 -16.11 -9.95 -8.19
N THR A 321 -17.24 -10.33 -7.55
CA THR A 321 -18.42 -9.46 -7.46
C THR A 321 -18.13 -8.18 -6.68
N LEU A 322 -17.48 -8.29 -5.51
CA LEU A 322 -17.11 -7.11 -4.72
C LEU A 322 -16.14 -6.20 -5.48
N THR A 323 -15.17 -6.78 -6.20
CA THR A 323 -14.24 -6.03 -7.05
C THR A 323 -14.99 -5.33 -8.20
N ALA A 324 -15.93 -6.01 -8.86
CA ALA A 324 -16.76 -5.41 -9.90
C ALA A 324 -17.61 -4.24 -9.37
N VAL A 325 -18.21 -4.40 -8.19
CA VAL A 325 -18.96 -3.33 -7.51
C VAL A 325 -18.05 -2.13 -7.23
N ALA A 326 -16.84 -2.35 -6.70
CA ALA A 326 -15.87 -1.28 -6.43
C ALA A 326 -15.47 -0.54 -7.73
N VAL A 327 -15.25 -1.25 -8.82
CA VAL A 327 -14.97 -0.68 -10.16
C VAL A 327 -16.15 0.13 -10.68
N LEU A 328 -17.38 -0.35 -10.53
CA LEU A 328 -18.59 0.38 -10.92
C LEU A 328 -18.79 1.66 -10.09
N LEU A 329 -18.53 1.60 -8.79
CA LEU A 329 -18.57 2.78 -7.92
C LEU A 329 -17.51 3.81 -8.32
N LEU A 330 -16.30 3.37 -8.65
CA LEU A 330 -15.25 4.23 -9.17
C LEU A 330 -15.65 4.86 -10.52
N ALA A 331 -16.26 4.10 -11.41
CA ALA A 331 -16.75 4.61 -12.68
C ALA A 331 -17.87 5.67 -12.48
N ARG A 332 -18.79 5.44 -11.54
CA ARG A 332 -19.82 6.43 -11.17
C ARG A 332 -19.20 7.69 -10.59
N LEU A 333 -18.19 7.56 -9.72
CA LEU A 333 -17.47 8.68 -9.12
C LEU A 333 -16.89 9.59 -10.22
N TRP A 334 -16.14 9.03 -11.18
CA TRP A 334 -15.49 9.82 -12.24
C TRP A 334 -16.44 10.31 -13.34
N ARG A 335 -17.68 9.84 -13.38
CA ARG A 335 -18.76 10.46 -14.19
C ARG A 335 -19.39 11.65 -13.49
N ALA A 336 -19.45 11.63 -12.15
CA ALA A 336 -20.06 12.68 -11.34
C ALA A 336 -19.10 13.83 -11.02
N VAL A 337 -17.80 13.53 -10.80
CA VAL A 337 -16.81 14.53 -10.40
C VAL A 337 -16.06 15.06 -11.61
N PRO A 338 -16.11 16.39 -11.86
CA PRO A 338 -15.40 16.99 -12.99
C PRO A 338 -13.89 16.98 -12.75
N TRP A 339 -13.12 16.83 -13.85
CA TRP A 339 -11.66 16.88 -13.79
C TRP A 339 -11.16 18.31 -13.63
N ARG A 340 -11.12 18.78 -12.39
CA ARG A 340 -10.68 20.14 -12.02
C ARG A 340 -9.62 20.07 -10.91
N PRO A 341 -8.31 20.07 -11.23
CA PRO A 341 -7.21 19.84 -10.27
C PRO A 341 -7.21 20.76 -9.04
N GLY A 342 -7.70 21.99 -9.15
CA GLY A 342 -7.81 22.93 -8.04
C GLY A 342 -8.98 22.71 -7.08
N HIS A 343 -9.97 21.88 -7.48
CA HIS A 343 -11.21 21.72 -6.71
C HIS A 343 -11.08 20.63 -5.62
N PRO A 344 -11.67 20.82 -4.42
CA PRO A 344 -11.64 19.80 -3.37
C PRO A 344 -12.23 18.45 -3.78
N SER A 345 -13.32 18.42 -4.57
CA SER A 345 -13.93 17.19 -5.08
C SER A 345 -12.96 16.34 -5.90
N PHE A 346 -12.08 16.97 -6.69
CA PHE A 346 -11.07 16.27 -7.47
C PHE A 346 -10.03 15.56 -6.57
N ARG A 347 -9.57 16.24 -5.50
CA ARG A 347 -8.66 15.64 -4.52
C ARG A 347 -9.30 14.47 -3.78
N LEU A 348 -10.57 14.59 -3.40
CA LEU A 348 -11.33 13.49 -2.78
C LEU A 348 -11.53 12.34 -3.75
N ALA A 349 -11.83 12.61 -5.02
CA ALA A 349 -11.95 11.58 -6.05
C ALA A 349 -10.62 10.84 -6.28
N LEU A 350 -9.49 11.55 -6.32
CA LEU A 350 -8.17 10.94 -6.37
C LEU A 350 -7.88 10.09 -5.11
N ALA A 351 -8.23 10.59 -3.93
CA ALA A 351 -8.08 9.85 -2.69
C ALA A 351 -8.88 8.53 -2.72
N ALA A 352 -10.15 8.59 -3.11
CA ALA A 352 -10.98 7.38 -3.28
C ALA A 352 -10.41 6.43 -4.34
N THR A 353 -9.82 6.96 -5.42
CA THR A 353 -9.21 6.16 -6.49
C THR A 353 -7.96 5.41 -6.01
N VAL A 354 -7.08 6.08 -5.28
CA VAL A 354 -5.88 5.44 -4.72
C VAL A 354 -6.27 4.35 -3.70
N ALA A 355 -7.29 4.60 -2.87
CA ALA A 355 -7.81 3.57 -1.97
C ALA A 355 -8.48 2.40 -2.74
N ALA A 356 -9.19 2.71 -3.83
CA ALA A 356 -9.76 1.67 -4.69
C ALA A 356 -8.68 0.78 -5.33
N THR A 357 -7.49 1.33 -5.63
CA THR A 357 -6.34 0.54 -6.13
C THR A 357 -5.99 -0.60 -5.17
N VAL A 358 -5.99 -0.34 -3.87
CA VAL A 358 -5.74 -1.35 -2.84
C VAL A 358 -6.86 -2.39 -2.83
N LEU A 359 -8.11 -1.94 -2.87
CA LEU A 359 -9.28 -2.82 -2.77
C LEU A 359 -9.43 -3.75 -3.99
N VAL A 360 -9.22 -3.24 -5.21
CA VAL A 360 -9.44 -4.02 -6.45
C VAL A 360 -8.24 -4.87 -6.87
N SER A 361 -7.12 -4.76 -6.17
CA SER A 361 -5.93 -5.56 -6.48
C SER A 361 -6.23 -7.04 -6.34
N PRO A 362 -5.89 -7.89 -7.33
CA PRO A 362 -6.09 -9.34 -7.22
C PRO A 362 -5.18 -9.98 -6.18
N HIS A 363 -4.03 -9.35 -5.91
CA HIS A 363 -3.03 -9.79 -4.94
C HIS A 363 -2.37 -8.56 -4.33
N LEU A 364 -2.68 -8.28 -3.05
CA LEU A 364 -2.08 -7.18 -2.32
C LEU A 364 -1.82 -7.62 -0.88
N TYR A 365 -0.57 -7.52 -0.48
CA TYR A 365 -0.15 -7.87 0.87
C TYR A 365 -0.16 -6.63 1.77
N PHE A 366 -0.37 -6.80 3.08
CA PHE A 366 -0.61 -5.71 4.02
C PHE A 366 0.47 -4.63 4.06
N TYR A 367 1.73 -4.92 3.72
CA TYR A 367 2.77 -3.88 3.63
C TYR A 367 2.54 -2.87 2.48
N ASP A 368 1.86 -3.27 1.40
CA ASP A 368 1.51 -2.36 0.30
C ASP A 368 0.35 -1.40 0.68
N LEU A 369 -0.35 -1.64 1.81
CA LEU A 369 -1.28 -0.69 2.40
C LEU A 369 -0.61 0.63 2.82
N MET A 370 0.72 0.68 2.93
CA MET A 370 1.49 1.92 3.08
C MET A 370 1.06 2.99 2.06
N LEU A 371 0.57 2.57 0.90
CA LEU A 371 0.04 3.46 -0.13
C LEU A 371 -1.13 4.33 0.37
N LEU A 372 -1.87 3.89 1.41
CA LEU A 372 -3.01 4.63 1.99
C LEU A 372 -2.61 5.90 2.74
N LEU A 373 -1.33 6.12 3.02
CA LEU A 373 -0.83 7.40 3.54
C LEU A 373 -1.16 8.56 2.60
N LEU A 374 -1.07 8.33 1.29
CA LEU A 374 -1.37 9.36 0.28
C LEU A 374 -2.86 9.75 0.25
N PRO A 375 -3.82 8.82 0.10
CA PRO A 375 -5.22 9.19 0.08
C PRO A 375 -5.72 9.76 1.41
N ALA A 376 -5.18 9.33 2.55
CA ALA A 376 -5.49 9.94 3.84
C ALA A 376 -5.05 11.43 3.87
N ALA A 377 -3.84 11.73 3.42
CA ALA A 377 -3.33 13.09 3.34
C ALA A 377 -4.15 13.96 2.37
N LEU A 378 -4.52 13.43 1.19
CA LEU A 378 -5.37 14.11 0.20
C LEU A 378 -6.75 14.44 0.76
N ALA A 379 -7.40 13.46 1.41
CA ALA A 379 -8.73 13.64 1.99
C ALA A 379 -8.71 14.65 3.14
N LEU A 380 -7.78 14.53 4.07
CA LEU A 380 -7.66 15.45 5.20
C LEU A 380 -7.39 16.90 4.73
N HIS A 381 -6.53 17.05 3.71
CA HIS A 381 -6.29 18.38 3.13
C HIS A 381 -7.53 18.93 2.40
N ALA A 382 -8.23 18.10 1.61
CA ALA A 382 -9.43 18.55 0.90
C ALA A 382 -10.58 18.96 1.83
N LEU A 383 -10.59 18.43 3.05
CA LEU A 383 -11.60 18.70 4.08
C LEU A 383 -11.13 19.75 5.12
N SER A 384 -10.00 20.42 4.89
CA SER A 384 -9.46 21.40 5.87
C SER A 384 -10.44 22.53 6.18
N ASP A 385 -11.17 22.98 5.17
CA ASP A 385 -12.13 24.09 5.27
C ASP A 385 -13.55 23.65 5.63
N ASP A 386 -13.80 22.32 5.70
CA ASP A 386 -15.08 21.77 6.11
C ASP A 386 -15.33 21.98 7.61
N THR A 387 -16.62 22.05 7.99
CA THR A 387 -16.99 22.03 9.42
C THR A 387 -16.54 20.74 10.09
N ALA A 388 -16.32 20.80 11.40
CA ALA A 388 -15.93 19.60 12.18
C ALA A 388 -16.94 18.45 12.00
N GLU A 389 -18.23 18.76 11.91
CA GLU A 389 -19.31 17.80 11.70
C GLU A 389 -19.23 17.11 10.34
N ALA A 390 -19.01 17.88 9.27
CA ALA A 390 -18.93 17.36 7.90
C ALA A 390 -17.72 16.43 7.69
N ARG A 391 -16.59 16.69 8.34
CA ARG A 391 -15.37 15.87 8.25
C ARG A 391 -15.32 14.69 9.21
N ALA A 392 -16.08 14.74 10.33
CA ALA A 392 -16.02 13.74 11.40
C ALA A 392 -16.16 12.27 10.91
N PRO A 393 -17.09 11.93 10.01
CA PRO A 393 -17.22 10.53 9.53
C PRO A 393 -15.99 10.05 8.77
N ILE A 394 -15.32 10.91 8.02
CA ILE A 394 -14.11 10.54 7.25
C ILE A 394 -12.90 10.45 8.19
N VAL A 395 -12.78 11.38 9.14
CA VAL A 395 -11.71 11.33 10.17
C VAL A 395 -11.84 10.06 11.02
N ALA A 396 -13.05 9.70 11.45
CA ALA A 396 -13.30 8.47 12.20
C ALA A 396 -12.93 7.22 11.39
N ALA A 397 -13.33 7.16 10.11
CA ALA A 397 -12.97 6.05 9.24
C ALA A 397 -11.45 6.00 8.97
N THR A 398 -10.77 7.16 8.84
CA THR A 398 -9.30 7.23 8.74
C THR A 398 -8.64 6.67 9.99
N ALA A 399 -9.18 6.98 11.18
CA ALA A 399 -8.68 6.41 12.43
C ALA A 399 -8.81 4.88 12.46
N TRP A 400 -9.94 4.33 12.02
CA TRP A 400 -10.11 2.88 11.94
C TRP A 400 -9.09 2.22 11.00
N VAL A 401 -8.89 2.74 9.79
CA VAL A 401 -7.87 2.23 8.86
C VAL A 401 -6.49 2.28 9.51
N TYR A 402 -6.13 3.40 10.13
CA TYR A 402 -4.84 3.60 10.76
C TYR A 402 -4.59 2.64 11.92
N PHE A 403 -5.55 2.51 12.85
CA PHE A 403 -5.38 1.69 14.04
C PHE A 403 -5.60 0.19 13.80
N LEU A 404 -6.31 -0.20 12.75
CA LEU A 404 -6.46 -1.61 12.37
C LEU A 404 -5.24 -2.15 11.62
N GLY A 405 -4.36 -1.31 11.11
CA GLY A 405 -3.16 -1.74 10.38
C GLY A 405 -2.29 -2.74 11.15
N LEU A 406 -2.11 -2.53 12.47
CA LEU A 406 -1.35 -3.44 13.31
C LEU A 406 -2.15 -4.71 13.68
N PRO A 407 -3.35 -4.63 14.29
CA PRO A 407 -4.02 -5.82 14.80
C PRO A 407 -4.64 -6.68 13.70
N SER A 408 -5.03 -6.11 12.55
CA SER A 408 -5.81 -6.83 11.54
C SER A 408 -5.12 -8.10 11.01
N PRO A 409 -3.85 -8.09 10.57
CA PRO A 409 -3.21 -9.31 10.10
C PRO A 409 -3.02 -10.36 11.22
N TYR A 410 -2.72 -9.95 12.45
CA TYR A 410 -2.59 -10.88 13.57
C TYR A 410 -3.93 -11.45 14.02
N LEU A 411 -4.99 -10.63 14.02
CA LEU A 411 -6.34 -11.11 14.28
C LEU A 411 -6.80 -12.10 13.22
N ALA A 412 -6.52 -11.85 11.96
CA ALA A 412 -6.81 -12.77 10.87
C ALA A 412 -6.07 -14.10 11.04
N LEU A 413 -4.78 -14.07 11.41
CA LEU A 413 -4.01 -15.27 11.71
C LEU A 413 -4.62 -16.05 12.89
N GLY A 414 -4.93 -15.38 13.99
CA GLY A 414 -5.56 -15.99 15.17
C GLY A 414 -6.91 -16.62 14.85
N GLN A 415 -7.74 -15.94 14.07
CA GLN A 415 -9.03 -16.46 13.60
C GLN A 415 -8.84 -17.71 12.74
N GLN A 416 -7.89 -17.71 11.79
CA GLN A 416 -7.58 -18.90 10.97
C GLN A 416 -7.16 -20.09 11.83
N MET A 417 -6.29 -19.87 12.82
CA MET A 417 -5.84 -20.94 13.72
C MET A 417 -7.01 -21.49 14.54
N LEU A 418 -7.87 -20.63 15.06
CA LEU A 418 -9.06 -21.03 15.81
C LEU A 418 -10.06 -21.78 14.93
N ALA A 419 -10.37 -21.26 13.74
CA ALA A 419 -11.28 -21.88 12.79
C ALA A 419 -10.79 -23.29 12.40
N ARG A 420 -9.48 -23.45 12.09
CA ARG A 420 -8.89 -24.77 11.81
C ARG A 420 -9.08 -25.75 12.97
N ARG A 421 -8.91 -25.30 14.21
CA ARG A 421 -9.11 -26.15 15.40
C ARG A 421 -10.56 -26.58 15.58
N LEU A 422 -11.52 -25.69 15.31
CA LEU A 422 -12.94 -25.93 15.56
C LEU A 422 -13.65 -26.66 14.40
N THR A 423 -13.27 -26.35 13.15
CA THR A 423 -13.99 -26.80 11.96
C THR A 423 -13.14 -27.63 10.99
N GLY A 424 -11.83 -27.73 11.25
CA GLY A 424 -10.86 -28.34 10.32
C GLY A 424 -10.50 -27.44 9.12
N GLN A 425 -11.16 -26.28 8.96
CA GLN A 425 -10.98 -25.40 7.81
C GLN A 425 -10.51 -23.99 8.25
N PRO A 426 -9.58 -23.36 7.51
CA PRO A 426 -9.17 -21.99 7.82
C PRO A 426 -10.26 -21.00 7.38
N ALA A 427 -10.61 -20.06 8.25
CA ALA A 427 -11.46 -18.92 7.89
C ALA A 427 -11.08 -17.71 8.77
N ALA A 428 -11.07 -16.52 8.19
CA ALA A 428 -10.90 -15.28 8.94
C ALA A 428 -11.50 -14.07 8.22
N LEU A 429 -11.85 -13.04 8.97
CA LEU A 429 -12.33 -11.76 8.47
C LEU A 429 -11.17 -10.75 8.47
N GLN A 430 -10.91 -10.13 7.33
CA GLN A 430 -9.92 -9.09 7.19
C GLN A 430 -10.53 -7.72 7.52
N LEU A 431 -10.41 -7.30 8.78
CA LEU A 431 -11.07 -6.10 9.31
C LEU A 431 -10.59 -4.81 8.66
N GLU A 432 -9.30 -4.72 8.34
CA GLU A 432 -8.73 -3.52 7.70
C GLU A 432 -9.29 -3.31 6.29
N THR A 433 -9.48 -4.39 5.51
CA THR A 433 -10.13 -4.31 4.19
C THR A 433 -11.54 -3.72 4.28
N VAL A 434 -12.31 -4.12 5.29
CA VAL A 434 -13.65 -3.57 5.55
C VAL A 434 -13.58 -2.08 5.89
N ALA A 435 -12.66 -1.69 6.76
CA ALA A 435 -12.45 -0.29 7.13
C ALA A 435 -12.03 0.57 5.92
N ILE A 436 -11.13 0.07 5.06
CA ILE A 436 -10.71 0.76 3.82
C ILE A 436 -11.90 0.93 2.87
N ALA A 437 -12.76 -0.10 2.71
CA ALA A 437 -13.93 -0.01 1.86
C ALA A 437 -14.94 1.04 2.35
N ILE A 438 -15.20 1.09 3.66
CA ILE A 438 -16.05 2.12 4.28
C ILE A 438 -15.44 3.51 4.09
N TRP A 439 -14.13 3.64 4.30
CA TRP A 439 -13.42 4.90 4.12
C TRP A 439 -13.49 5.39 2.67
N ALA A 440 -13.16 4.53 1.70
CA ALA A 440 -13.18 4.88 0.27
C ALA A 440 -14.59 5.30 -0.18
N TRP A 441 -15.63 4.60 0.30
CA TRP A 441 -17.02 4.95 0.01
C TRP A 441 -17.42 6.31 0.59
N ARG A 442 -17.07 6.61 1.86
CA ARG A 442 -17.35 7.91 2.50
C ARG A 442 -16.66 9.06 1.77
N VAL A 443 -15.37 8.89 1.43
CA VAL A 443 -14.60 9.89 0.67
C VAL A 443 -15.19 10.10 -0.71
N GLY A 444 -15.55 9.03 -1.42
CA GLY A 444 -16.18 9.11 -2.74
C GLY A 444 -17.53 9.82 -2.69
N ARG A 445 -18.39 9.51 -1.71
CA ARG A 445 -19.65 10.25 -1.50
C ARG A 445 -19.45 11.72 -1.21
N ARG A 446 -18.45 12.06 -0.39
CA ARG A 446 -18.12 13.48 -0.12
C ARG A 446 -17.61 14.18 -1.37
N ALA A 447 -16.81 13.50 -2.20
CA ALA A 447 -16.35 14.06 -3.48
C ALA A 447 -17.51 14.47 -4.39
N VAL A 448 -18.56 13.66 -4.46
CA VAL A 448 -19.78 13.97 -5.25
C VAL A 448 -20.60 15.09 -4.58
N ALA A 449 -20.68 15.12 -3.27
CA ALA A 449 -21.49 16.09 -2.54
C ALA A 449 -20.91 17.52 -2.57
N VAL A 450 -19.63 17.71 -2.87
CA VAL A 450 -18.97 19.04 -2.96
C VAL A 450 -18.75 19.50 -4.42
N VAL A 451 -19.34 18.82 -5.41
CA VAL A 451 -19.38 19.27 -6.81
C VAL A 451 -20.39 20.39 -6.95
#